data_9104e2c82f6870740428c8a8bcb423f0
#
_entry.id   9104e2c82f6870740428c8a8bcb423f0
#
_cell.length_a   1.000
_cell.length_b   1.000
_cell.length_c   1.000
_cell.angle_alpha   90.00
_cell.angle_beta   90.00
_cell.angle_gamma   90.00
#
_symmetry.space_group_name_H-M   'P 1'
#
loop_
_entity.id
_entity.type
_entity.pdbx_description
1 polymer ?
#
loop_
_entity_poly.entity_id
_entity_poly.type
_entity_poly.pdbx_seq_one_letter_code
_entity_poly.pdbx_strand_id
1 'polypeptide(L)'
;TPDMRLPIQYALTYPHRIPLINSKRLSLSDIGTLHFYKPDTERFKALPLAYRAGRIGGSMPCVFNGANEEANQLFRDGKIKFLEIVDLIEEAMNAHTVVENPSLDELIKIDADARAFVRKRVGL
;
A
#
# COMPACT_ATOMS: atom_id res chain seq x y z
N THR A 1 20.08 -6.47 -2.32
CA THR A 1 20.09 -5.15 -1.67
C THR A 1 18.75 -4.46 -1.85
N PRO A 2 18.23 -3.73 -0.86
CA PRO A 2 16.99 -2.97 -0.99
C PRO A 2 17.24 -1.72 -1.87
N ASP A 3 17.15 -1.90 -3.19
CA ASP A 3 17.38 -0.86 -4.18
C ASP A 3 16.31 -0.99 -5.27
N MET A 4 15.34 -0.07 -5.28
CA MET A 4 14.23 -0.07 -6.22
C MET A 4 14.64 0.13 -7.68
N ARG A 5 15.85 0.62 -7.94
CA ARG A 5 16.38 0.75 -9.31
C ARG A 5 16.50 -0.61 -10.00
N LEU A 6 16.77 -1.68 -9.23
CA LEU A 6 16.90 -3.05 -9.78
C LEU A 6 15.62 -3.57 -10.40
N PRO A 7 14.46 -3.61 -9.70
CA PRO A 7 13.21 -4.07 -10.29
C PRO A 7 12.69 -3.13 -11.38
N ILE A 8 12.88 -1.82 -11.25
CA ILE A 8 12.49 -0.85 -12.27
C ILE A 8 13.31 -1.08 -13.56
N GLN A 9 14.64 -1.18 -13.44
CA GLN A 9 15.49 -1.47 -14.58
C GLN A 9 15.07 -2.77 -15.28
N TYR A 10 14.82 -3.84 -14.50
CA TYR A 10 14.43 -5.13 -15.08
C TYR A 10 13.07 -5.04 -15.80
N ALA A 11 12.11 -4.29 -15.25
CA ALA A 11 10.82 -4.07 -15.90
C ALA A 11 10.99 -3.35 -17.25
N LEU A 12 11.89 -2.37 -17.32
CA LEU A 12 12.16 -1.61 -18.55
C LEU A 12 12.98 -2.38 -19.59
N THR A 13 13.79 -3.35 -19.17
CA THR A 13 14.70 -4.10 -20.06
C THR A 13 14.26 -5.56 -20.27
N TYR A 14 13.12 -5.95 -19.72
CA TYR A 14 12.60 -7.32 -19.82
C TYR A 14 12.62 -7.84 -21.27
N PRO A 15 13.06 -9.11 -21.53
CA PRO A 15 13.50 -10.11 -20.54
C PRO A 15 15.00 -10.05 -20.20
N HIS A 16 15.71 -9.05 -20.68
CA HIS A 16 17.17 -8.94 -20.53
C HIS A 16 17.56 -8.33 -19.17
N ARG A 17 18.61 -8.89 -18.56
CA ARG A 17 19.22 -8.32 -17.37
C ARG A 17 20.50 -7.59 -17.76
N ILE A 18 20.47 -6.28 -17.69
CA ILE A 18 21.64 -5.44 -17.94
C ILE A 18 22.33 -5.07 -16.62
N PRO A 19 23.64 -4.81 -16.63
CA PRO A 19 24.33 -4.36 -15.43
C PRO A 19 23.81 -3.02 -14.95
N LEU A 20 23.53 -2.90 -13.64
CA LEU A 20 23.23 -1.61 -13.01
C LEU A 20 24.54 -1.02 -12.47
N ILE A 21 24.97 0.08 -13.09
CA ILE A 21 26.17 0.80 -12.69
C ILE A 21 25.91 1.47 -11.33
N ASN A 22 26.87 1.40 -10.42
CA ASN A 22 26.81 1.97 -9.06
C ASN A 22 25.75 1.34 -8.13
N SER A 23 25.32 0.09 -8.39
CA SER A 23 24.55 -0.67 -7.41
C SER A 23 25.47 -1.51 -6.53
N LYS A 24 25.19 -1.52 -5.23
CA LYS A 24 25.87 -2.42 -4.30
C LYS A 24 25.37 -3.84 -4.54
N ARG A 25 26.27 -4.76 -4.90
CA ARG A 25 25.90 -6.18 -5.09
C ARG A 25 25.57 -6.82 -3.74
N LEU A 26 24.62 -7.74 -3.78
CA LEU A 26 24.31 -8.57 -2.63
C LEU A 26 25.39 -9.65 -2.49
N SER A 27 26.01 -9.72 -1.32
CA SER A 27 26.89 -10.81 -0.91
C SER A 27 26.21 -11.60 0.20
N LEU A 28 25.81 -12.83 -0.08
CA LEU A 28 25.15 -13.67 0.93
C LEU A 28 26.11 -14.08 2.04
N SER A 29 27.40 -14.20 1.74
CA SER A 29 28.44 -14.48 2.74
C SER A 29 28.60 -13.35 3.75
N ASP A 30 28.41 -12.09 3.32
CA ASP A 30 28.50 -10.92 4.20
C ASP A 30 27.24 -10.76 5.07
N ILE A 31 26.08 -11.20 4.56
CA ILE A 31 24.83 -11.20 5.30
C ILE A 31 24.81 -12.32 6.35
N GLY A 32 25.38 -13.48 6.01
CA GLY A 32 25.45 -14.65 6.87
C GLY A 32 24.11 -15.36 7.03
N THR A 33 23.24 -14.86 7.90
CA THR A 33 21.96 -15.51 8.23
C THR A 33 20.75 -14.63 7.90
N LEU A 34 19.73 -15.22 7.28
CA LEU A 34 18.40 -14.63 7.07
C LEU A 34 17.35 -15.44 7.81
N HIS A 35 16.48 -14.77 8.54
CA HIS A 35 15.39 -15.39 9.26
C HIS A 35 14.06 -15.07 8.58
N PHE A 36 13.22 -16.11 8.41
CA PHE A 36 11.90 -15.99 7.80
C PHE A 36 10.84 -16.45 8.78
N TYR A 37 9.81 -15.62 8.97
CA TYR A 37 8.69 -15.91 9.88
C TYR A 37 7.37 -15.78 9.12
N LYS A 38 6.35 -16.51 9.58
CA LYS A 38 4.99 -16.26 9.09
C LYS A 38 4.54 -14.87 9.53
N PRO A 39 3.89 -14.09 8.64
CA PRO A 39 3.35 -12.80 9.04
C PRO A 39 2.23 -12.99 10.07
N ASP A 40 2.28 -12.21 11.14
CA ASP A 40 1.23 -12.12 12.15
C ASP A 40 0.09 -11.24 11.62
N THR A 41 -0.90 -11.87 10.99
CA THR A 41 -2.02 -11.17 10.37
C THR A 41 -3.07 -10.68 11.37
N GLU A 42 -3.03 -11.15 12.60
CA GLU A 42 -3.90 -10.66 13.68
C GLU A 42 -3.36 -9.34 14.22
N ARG A 43 -2.07 -9.28 14.46
CA ARG A 43 -1.40 -8.08 14.94
C ARG A 43 -1.24 -7.02 13.84
N PHE A 44 -0.94 -7.43 12.62
CA PHE A 44 -0.69 -6.55 11.47
C PHE A 44 -1.86 -6.61 10.46
N LYS A 45 -3.01 -6.10 10.86
CA LYS A 45 -4.27 -6.14 10.10
C LYS A 45 -4.19 -5.49 8.70
N ALA A 46 -3.25 -4.57 8.46
CA ALA A 46 -3.08 -3.93 7.15
C ALA A 46 -2.79 -4.95 6.04
N LEU A 47 -2.07 -6.03 6.35
CA LEU A 47 -1.72 -7.08 5.38
C LEU A 47 -2.96 -7.85 4.87
N PRO A 48 -3.81 -8.42 5.74
CA PRO A 48 -5.06 -9.07 5.28
C PRO A 48 -6.01 -8.09 4.59
N LEU A 49 -6.06 -6.81 4.98
CA LEU A 49 -6.86 -5.81 4.30
C LEU A 49 -6.36 -5.54 2.87
N ALA A 50 -5.04 -5.46 2.67
CA ALA A 50 -4.46 -5.35 1.34
C ALA A 50 -4.78 -6.56 0.45
N TYR A 51 -4.68 -7.79 0.97
CA TYR A 51 -5.12 -8.99 0.27
C TYR A 51 -6.61 -8.99 -0.04
N ARG A 52 -7.45 -8.53 0.91
CA ARG A 52 -8.88 -8.36 0.69
C ARG A 52 -9.16 -7.38 -0.45
N ALA A 53 -8.53 -6.22 -0.44
CA ALA A 53 -8.66 -5.22 -1.50
C ALA A 53 -8.28 -5.79 -2.87
N GLY A 54 -7.14 -6.49 -2.95
CA GLY A 54 -6.68 -7.10 -4.19
C GLY A 54 -7.58 -8.22 -4.72
N ARG A 55 -8.20 -9.02 -3.82
CA ARG A 55 -9.13 -10.09 -4.23
C ARG A 55 -10.49 -9.55 -4.67
N ILE A 56 -10.99 -8.50 -4.05
CA ILE A 56 -12.22 -7.82 -4.46
C ILE A 56 -12.01 -7.18 -5.84
N GLY A 57 -10.86 -6.53 -6.05
CA GLY A 57 -10.55 -5.87 -7.31
C GLY A 57 -11.39 -4.60 -7.55
N GLY A 58 -11.60 -4.28 -8.82
CA GLY A 58 -12.34 -3.08 -9.22
C GLY A 58 -11.77 -1.81 -8.57
N SER A 59 -12.63 -1.03 -7.95
CA SER A 59 -12.27 0.21 -7.26
C SER A 59 -11.72 0.01 -5.84
N MET A 60 -11.80 -1.18 -5.25
CA MET A 60 -11.40 -1.41 -3.86
C MET A 60 -9.92 -1.13 -3.57
N PRO A 61 -8.94 -1.50 -4.44
CA PRO A 61 -7.55 -1.12 -4.25
C PRO A 61 -7.31 0.39 -4.21
N CYS A 62 -8.09 1.16 -4.99
CA CYS A 62 -8.05 2.63 -4.97
C CYS A 62 -8.50 3.18 -3.62
N VAL A 63 -9.60 2.66 -3.07
CA VAL A 63 -10.10 3.05 -1.74
C VAL A 63 -9.08 2.72 -0.65
N PHE A 64 -8.54 1.50 -0.66
CA PHE A 64 -7.50 1.09 0.27
C PHE A 64 -6.31 2.07 0.25
N ASN A 65 -5.82 2.40 -0.96
CA ASN A 65 -4.69 3.30 -1.12
C ASN A 65 -5.01 4.73 -0.69
N GLY A 66 -6.14 5.30 -1.15
CA GLY A 66 -6.55 6.67 -0.81
C GLY A 66 -6.75 6.86 0.69
N ALA A 67 -7.41 5.90 1.35
CA ALA A 67 -7.58 5.91 2.80
C ALA A 67 -6.24 5.79 3.55
N ASN A 68 -5.33 4.91 3.09
CA ASN A 68 -4.01 4.75 3.69
C ASN A 68 -3.16 6.03 3.56
N GLU A 69 -3.13 6.65 2.39
CA GLU A 69 -2.37 7.88 2.17
C GLU A 69 -2.85 9.01 3.08
N GLU A 70 -4.17 9.19 3.20
CA GLU A 70 -4.74 10.22 4.08
C GLU A 70 -4.49 9.92 5.55
N ALA A 71 -4.75 8.70 6.00
CA ALA A 71 -4.52 8.29 7.40
C ALA A 71 -3.04 8.39 7.78
N ASN A 72 -2.13 8.00 6.88
CA ASN A 72 -0.70 8.16 7.08
C ASN A 72 -0.30 9.64 7.21
N GLN A 73 -0.86 10.51 6.38
CA GLN A 73 -0.60 11.96 6.50
C GLN A 73 -1.10 12.50 7.84
N LEU A 74 -2.32 12.15 8.26
CA LEU A 74 -2.87 12.56 9.55
C LEU A 74 -2.04 12.06 10.73
N PHE A 75 -1.51 10.85 10.65
CA PHE A 75 -0.58 10.32 11.66
C PHE A 75 0.71 11.15 11.72
N ARG A 76 1.32 11.48 10.58
CA ARG A 76 2.53 12.32 10.53
C ARG A 76 2.29 13.73 11.07
N ASP A 77 1.09 14.25 10.89
CA ASP A 77 0.65 15.56 11.41
C ASP A 77 0.23 15.49 12.89
N GLY A 78 0.34 14.32 13.54
CA GLY A 78 0.00 14.12 14.95
C GLY A 78 -1.50 14.20 15.26
N LYS A 79 -2.36 14.03 14.23
CA LYS A 79 -3.82 14.09 14.37
C LYS A 79 -4.45 12.79 14.83
N ILE A 80 -3.82 11.66 14.51
CA ILE A 80 -4.24 10.31 14.88
C ILE A 80 -3.06 9.49 15.41
N LYS A 81 -3.35 8.38 16.09
CA LYS A 81 -2.35 7.41 16.56
C LYS A 81 -2.03 6.39 15.47
N PHE A 82 -0.88 5.71 15.60
CA PHE A 82 -0.41 4.75 14.62
C PHE A 82 -1.41 3.62 14.30
N LEU A 83 -2.04 3.05 15.32
CA LEU A 83 -2.98 1.95 15.13
C LEU A 83 -4.30 2.40 14.48
N GLU A 84 -4.68 3.67 14.61
CA GLU A 84 -5.88 4.22 13.99
C GLU A 84 -5.78 4.27 12.46
N ILE A 85 -4.57 4.24 11.89
CA ILE A 85 -4.37 4.18 10.43
C ILE A 85 -5.13 2.98 9.84
N VAL A 86 -4.92 1.80 10.42
CA VAL A 86 -5.51 0.55 9.90
C VAL A 86 -7.01 0.50 10.12
N ASP A 87 -7.49 1.00 11.25
CA ASP A 87 -8.91 1.04 11.55
C ASP A 87 -9.66 1.97 10.56
N LEU A 88 -9.10 3.13 10.26
CA LEU A 88 -9.66 4.07 9.26
C LEU A 88 -9.68 3.49 7.84
N ILE A 89 -8.64 2.73 7.45
CA ILE A 89 -8.60 2.03 6.17
C ILE A 89 -9.73 1.00 6.11
N GLU A 90 -9.88 0.17 7.15
CA GLU A 90 -10.92 -0.84 7.22
C GLU A 90 -12.33 -0.23 7.15
N GLU A 91 -12.57 0.86 7.87
CA GLU A 91 -13.84 1.59 7.83
C GLU A 91 -14.14 2.14 6.43
N ALA A 92 -13.15 2.75 5.77
CA ALA A 92 -13.31 3.27 4.41
C ALA A 92 -13.65 2.15 3.41
N MET A 93 -12.94 1.02 3.50
CA MET A 93 -13.21 -0.17 2.67
C MET A 93 -14.60 -0.76 2.91
N ASN A 94 -15.08 -0.75 4.16
CA ASN A 94 -16.39 -1.28 4.51
C ASN A 94 -17.55 -0.35 4.10
N ALA A 95 -17.30 0.95 4.04
CA ALA A 95 -18.28 1.96 3.64
C ALA A 95 -18.41 2.08 2.10
N HIS A 96 -17.43 1.57 1.35
CA HIS A 96 -17.38 1.74 -0.09
C HIS A 96 -18.22 0.71 -0.84
N THR A 97 -18.96 1.17 -1.86
CA THR A 97 -19.63 0.30 -2.85
C THR A 97 -18.70 0.09 -4.04
N VAL A 98 -18.33 -1.15 -4.30
CA VAL A 98 -17.34 -1.49 -5.33
C VAL A 98 -17.88 -1.21 -6.74
N VAL A 99 -17.08 -0.52 -7.54
CA VAL A 99 -17.25 -0.40 -9.00
C VAL A 99 -16.31 -1.41 -9.66
N GLU A 100 -16.85 -2.38 -10.40
CA GLU A 100 -16.06 -3.50 -10.94
C GLU A 100 -15.04 -3.07 -12.00
N ASN A 101 -15.45 -2.20 -12.92
CA ASN A 101 -14.61 -1.72 -14.03
C ASN A 101 -14.61 -0.19 -14.06
N PRO A 102 -13.96 0.48 -13.07
CA PRO A 102 -13.97 1.93 -12.99
C PRO A 102 -13.17 2.57 -14.11
N SER A 103 -13.68 3.65 -14.69
CA SER A 103 -12.92 4.54 -15.55
C SER A 103 -11.88 5.33 -14.75
N LEU A 104 -10.97 6.01 -15.45
CA LEU A 104 -9.97 6.87 -14.80
C LEU A 104 -10.64 7.98 -13.97
N ASP A 105 -11.65 8.64 -14.51
CA ASP A 105 -12.35 9.74 -13.83
C ASP A 105 -13.08 9.24 -12.57
N GLU A 106 -13.67 8.04 -12.62
CA GLU A 106 -14.27 7.39 -11.46
C GLU A 106 -13.21 7.05 -10.40
N LEU A 107 -12.04 6.54 -10.80
CA LEU A 107 -10.94 6.27 -9.85
C LEU A 107 -10.45 7.55 -9.17
N ILE A 108 -10.28 8.65 -9.91
CA ILE A 108 -9.88 9.94 -9.33
C ILE A 108 -10.91 10.40 -8.29
N LYS A 109 -12.20 10.28 -8.62
CA LYS A 109 -13.27 10.62 -7.68
C LYS A 109 -13.27 9.71 -6.45
N ILE A 110 -13.13 8.40 -6.64
CA ILE A 110 -13.12 7.42 -5.56
C ILE A 110 -11.94 7.64 -4.61
N ASP A 111 -10.75 7.97 -5.12
CA ASP A 111 -9.59 8.35 -4.27
C ASP A 111 -9.91 9.59 -3.43
N ALA A 112 -10.49 10.62 -4.05
CA ALA A 112 -10.88 11.84 -3.35
C ALA A 112 -11.95 11.57 -2.27
N ASP A 113 -12.95 10.75 -2.58
CA ASP A 113 -14.03 10.36 -1.66
C ASP A 113 -13.48 9.54 -0.47
N ALA A 114 -12.54 8.62 -0.72
CA ALA A 114 -11.88 7.83 0.32
C ALA A 114 -11.08 8.72 1.29
N ARG A 115 -10.34 9.69 0.76
CA ARG A 115 -9.60 10.67 1.58
C ARG A 115 -10.57 11.55 2.39
N ALA A 116 -11.63 12.05 1.78
CA ALA A 116 -12.65 12.85 2.45
C ALA A 116 -13.35 12.05 3.56
N PHE A 117 -13.62 10.75 3.33
CA PHE A 117 -14.17 9.86 4.35
C PHE A 117 -13.27 9.80 5.58
N VAL A 118 -11.97 9.58 5.41
CA VAL A 118 -10.99 9.50 6.50
C VAL A 118 -10.96 10.82 7.29
N ARG A 119 -10.89 11.98 6.63
CA ARG A 119 -10.93 13.29 7.30
C ARG A 119 -12.19 13.47 8.13
N LYS A 120 -13.34 13.18 7.55
CA LYS A 120 -14.63 13.28 8.24
C LYS A 120 -14.69 12.39 9.50
N ARG A 121 -14.11 11.19 9.44
CA ARG A 121 -14.07 10.26 10.60
C ARG A 121 -13.28 10.80 11.78
N VAL A 122 -12.30 11.65 11.54
CA VAL A 122 -11.47 12.27 12.57
C VAL A 122 -11.88 13.72 12.89
N GLY A 123 -13.01 14.19 12.35
CA GLY A 123 -13.57 15.50 12.65
C GLY A 123 -12.91 16.68 11.90
N LEU A 124 -12.36 16.41 10.71
CA LEU A 124 -11.73 17.39 9.84
C LEU A 124 -12.51 17.60 8.53
#